data_dcdee52e6438dd876ac27a7cec1e699d
#
_entry.id   dcdee52e6438dd876ac27a7cec1e699d
#
_cell.length_a   1.000
_cell.length_b   1.000
_cell.length_c   1.000
_cell.angle_alpha   90.00
_cell.angle_beta   90.00
_cell.angle_gamma   90.00
#
_symmetry.space_group_name_H-M   'P 1'
#
loop_
_entity.id
_entity.type
_entity.pdbx_description
1 polymer ?
#
loop_
_entity_poly.entity_id
_entity_poly.type
_entity_poly.pdbx_seq_one_letter_code
_entity_poly.pdbx_strand_id
1 'polypeptide(L)'
;MKSMLMAAAAAAALAAVDPSAAQGPAQGPAQGPAPAPTAARPTAAQAKAFVEEAEAQLEKANAFAARAAWVRANFITADTQWLEAKASAEQNELATRLAKEAARFDGVEVDPVTARKLKLLKLYIVSPAPDRPGAADELASLLTKLDSIYSTGKFAYKGKQITLNDAEDVLRESRDPAELKAVWEGWHSIAPQMKADYAQFAKLSNEGAASLGYKDTGALWRSNYDMDPDAFAAETDRLWKQVEPFYRNLHCYVRARLNERYGDAVQPRTGPIRADLLGNMWAQQWGNIYDVVQPKGVTSSYDLNKLLVDNGYDPVKMVKTGEAFYSSLGFSPLPQTFWERSLITRPRDREVVCHASAWDIDDKDDIRIKMCTKVNAEDFQTVHHELGHNYYQRAYKDQPVLFRGAANDGFHEAIGDFAALSASTPTYLQQIGLLDKVPGEQEDIPFLLKMALDKIAFLPFGLLVDRWRWQVFAGETTPDAYNSDWWKLRLKYQGLMPPGERPADAFDPGAKYHVPGNTPYTRYFLAHIYQFQFHRAACKQAGWKGPLHRCSVYGQEEMGKKFNAMMELGQSQPWPQTLAVFTGETRTDASAVADYFKPLNAWLTQQNKGERCGW
;
A
#
# COMPACT_ATOMS: atom_id res chain seq x y z
N MET A 1 -41.30 12.11 6.50
CA MET A 1 -41.86 13.42 6.74
C MET A 1 -40.93 14.48 6.19
N LYS A 2 -41.46 15.17 5.18
CA LYS A 2 -41.21 16.46 4.55
C LYS A 2 -40.11 17.37 5.16
N SER A 3 -39.10 17.68 4.33
CA SER A 3 -38.81 19.01 3.72
C SER A 3 -38.59 20.22 4.66
N MET A 4 -37.44 20.87 4.49
CA MET A 4 -37.42 22.28 4.12
C MET A 4 -36.04 22.74 3.65
N LEU A 5 -35.96 23.08 2.37
CA LEU A 5 -34.95 23.97 1.78
C LEU A 5 -35.14 25.39 2.34
N MET A 6 -34.05 26.11 2.59
CA MET A 6 -34.03 27.59 2.48
C MET A 6 -32.78 28.00 1.71
N ALA A 7 -33.08 28.55 0.52
CA ALA A 7 -32.13 29.31 -0.28
C ALA A 7 -32.13 30.76 0.22
N ALA A 8 -30.97 31.36 0.40
CA ALA A 8 -30.80 32.80 0.57
C ALA A 8 -30.10 33.34 -0.66
N ALA A 9 -30.87 34.10 -1.45
CA ALA A 9 -30.36 34.90 -2.56
C ALA A 9 -29.85 36.23 -2.02
N ALA A 10 -28.61 36.60 -2.35
CA ALA A 10 -28.08 37.93 -2.15
C ALA A 10 -28.08 38.64 -3.51
N ALA A 11 -28.86 39.73 -3.60
CA ALA A 11 -28.95 40.58 -4.76
C ALA A 11 -27.74 41.51 -4.83
N ALA A 12 -27.06 41.54 -5.97
CA ALA A 12 -26.06 42.55 -6.31
C ALA A 12 -26.75 43.78 -6.94
N ALA A 13 -26.56 44.95 -6.35
CA ALA A 13 -27.00 46.23 -6.90
C ALA A 13 -25.97 46.72 -7.93
N LEU A 14 -26.42 46.90 -9.16
CA LEU A 14 -25.72 47.63 -10.22
C LEU A 14 -25.88 49.15 -9.99
N ALA A 15 -24.78 49.85 -9.80
CA ALA A 15 -24.73 51.31 -9.94
C ALA A 15 -24.16 51.66 -11.30
N ALA A 16 -24.99 52.31 -12.12
CA ALA A 16 -24.59 52.89 -13.38
C ALA A 16 -23.85 54.21 -13.13
N VAL A 17 -22.72 54.43 -13.79
CA VAL A 17 -22.02 55.71 -13.83
C VAL A 17 -21.92 56.16 -15.28
N ASP A 18 -22.47 57.37 -15.53
CA ASP A 18 -22.48 58.10 -16.81
C ASP A 18 -21.07 58.56 -17.23
N PRO A 19 -20.72 58.54 -18.52
CA PRO A 19 -19.47 59.10 -19.00
C PRO A 19 -19.63 60.53 -19.45
N SER A 20 -19.11 61.47 -18.71
CA SER A 20 -18.94 62.86 -19.25
C SER A 20 -17.45 63.09 -19.56
N ALA A 21 -17.21 63.45 -20.82
CA ALA A 21 -15.92 63.73 -21.38
C ALA A 21 -15.32 65.04 -20.82
N ALA A 22 -14.04 65.00 -20.45
CA ALA A 22 -13.21 66.19 -20.35
C ALA A 22 -11.92 65.96 -21.15
N GLN A 23 -11.71 66.75 -22.19
CA GLN A 23 -10.50 66.83 -22.98
C GLN A 23 -9.42 67.60 -22.19
N GLY A 24 -8.27 66.94 -21.93
CA GLY A 24 -7.05 67.57 -21.41
C GLY A 24 -5.90 67.49 -22.43
N PRO A 25 -4.84 68.31 -22.34
CA PRO A 25 -3.93 68.59 -23.45
C PRO A 25 -2.93 67.50 -23.71
N ALA A 26 -2.43 67.43 -24.96
CA ALA A 26 -1.49 66.44 -25.49
C ALA A 26 -0.20 66.32 -24.66
N GLN A 27 0.07 65.10 -24.17
CA GLN A 27 1.34 64.70 -23.57
C GLN A 27 2.25 64.10 -24.64
N GLY A 28 3.56 64.47 -24.56
CA GLY A 28 4.63 64.01 -25.43
C GLY A 28 4.90 62.48 -25.35
N PRO A 29 5.82 61.92 -26.13
CA PRO A 29 5.97 60.48 -26.31
C PRO A 29 6.23 59.75 -25.00
N ALA A 30 5.35 58.82 -24.63
CA ALA A 30 5.48 57.99 -23.47
C ALA A 30 6.74 57.12 -23.59
N GLN A 31 7.63 57.25 -22.62
CA GLN A 31 8.67 56.22 -22.39
C GLN A 31 7.95 54.89 -22.10
N GLY A 32 8.31 53.85 -22.85
CA GLY A 32 7.77 52.50 -22.63
C GLY A 32 7.98 52.05 -21.17
N PRO A 33 7.10 51.18 -20.64
CA PRO A 33 7.24 50.70 -19.27
C PRO A 33 8.60 50.08 -19.08
N ALA A 34 9.28 50.48 -18.02
CA ALA A 34 10.52 49.84 -17.60
C ALA A 34 10.30 48.31 -17.46
N PRO A 35 11.24 47.45 -17.88
CA PRO A 35 11.09 46.02 -17.71
C PRO A 35 10.88 45.72 -16.22
N ALA A 36 9.84 44.95 -15.91
CA ALA A 36 9.59 44.49 -14.55
C ALA A 36 10.86 43.91 -13.96
N PRO A 37 11.21 44.19 -12.70
CA PRO A 37 12.40 43.64 -12.08
C PRO A 37 12.34 42.12 -12.19
N THR A 38 13.32 41.52 -12.86
CA THR A 38 13.50 40.06 -12.86
C THR A 38 13.58 39.63 -11.41
N ALA A 39 12.61 38.83 -10.96
CA ALA A 39 12.61 38.29 -9.62
C ALA A 39 13.99 37.67 -9.34
N ALA A 40 14.67 38.14 -8.30
CA ALA A 40 15.99 37.64 -7.94
C ALA A 40 15.90 36.12 -7.74
N ARG A 41 16.85 35.37 -8.32
CA ARG A 41 16.90 33.92 -8.12
C ARG A 41 16.96 33.61 -6.62
N PRO A 42 16.21 32.59 -6.14
CA PRO A 42 16.28 32.17 -4.74
C PRO A 42 17.70 31.78 -4.35
N THR A 43 18.06 32.03 -3.09
CA THR A 43 19.38 31.71 -2.54
C THR A 43 19.34 30.44 -1.67
N ALA A 44 20.54 29.86 -1.41
CA ALA A 44 20.68 28.73 -0.50
C ALA A 44 20.19 29.02 0.94
N ALA A 45 20.44 30.26 1.42
CA ALA A 45 19.94 30.68 2.73
C ALA A 45 18.42 30.75 2.80
N GLN A 46 17.77 31.22 1.73
CA GLN A 46 16.31 31.21 1.62
C GLN A 46 15.74 29.78 1.53
N ALA A 47 16.40 28.89 0.80
CA ALA A 47 16.01 27.48 0.73
C ALA A 47 16.05 26.81 2.11
N LYS A 48 17.13 27.03 2.88
CA LYS A 48 17.27 26.50 4.24
C LYS A 48 16.19 27.03 5.17
N ALA A 49 15.98 28.36 5.20
CA ALA A 49 14.94 28.97 6.02
C ALA A 49 13.53 28.46 5.65
N PHE A 50 13.26 28.30 4.35
CA PHE A 50 12.00 27.73 3.88
C PHE A 50 11.77 26.31 4.38
N VAL A 51 12.79 25.45 4.32
CA VAL A 51 12.68 24.05 4.78
C VAL A 51 12.43 23.99 6.29
N GLU A 52 13.12 24.82 7.09
CA GLU A 52 12.91 24.89 8.54
C GLU A 52 11.49 25.33 8.90
N GLU A 53 10.95 26.34 8.20
CA GLU A 53 9.57 26.80 8.37
C GLU A 53 8.56 25.72 7.92
N ALA A 54 8.82 25.04 6.80
CA ALA A 54 7.97 23.96 6.30
C ALA A 54 7.86 22.80 7.31
N GLU A 55 8.98 22.39 7.93
CA GLU A 55 8.99 21.37 8.97
C GLU A 55 8.14 21.77 10.19
N ALA A 56 8.27 23.04 10.64
CA ALA A 56 7.47 23.53 11.78
C ALA A 56 5.95 23.54 11.48
N GLN A 57 5.56 23.89 10.24
CA GLN A 57 4.17 23.85 9.81
C GLN A 57 3.65 22.41 9.70
N LEU A 58 4.42 21.49 9.12
CA LEU A 58 4.05 20.08 8.98
C LEU A 58 3.91 19.40 10.34
N GLU A 59 4.84 19.60 11.27
CA GLU A 59 4.76 19.00 12.63
C GLU A 59 3.43 19.36 13.31
N LYS A 60 3.01 20.60 13.18
CA LYS A 60 1.77 21.10 13.76
C LYS A 60 0.51 20.53 13.08
N ALA A 61 0.53 20.48 11.74
CA ALA A 61 -0.58 19.96 10.95
C ALA A 61 -0.74 18.45 11.11
N ASN A 62 0.35 17.69 11.07
CA ASN A 62 0.35 16.24 11.23
C ASN A 62 -0.24 15.81 12.57
N ALA A 63 0.19 16.42 13.67
CA ALA A 63 -0.31 16.11 14.99
C ALA A 63 -1.82 16.39 15.15
N PHE A 64 -2.36 17.40 14.48
CA PHE A 64 -3.80 17.68 14.47
C PHE A 64 -4.56 16.66 13.61
N ALA A 65 -4.09 16.41 12.37
CA ALA A 65 -4.72 15.48 11.45
C ALA A 65 -4.74 14.04 12.01
N ALA A 66 -3.64 13.59 12.62
CA ALA A 66 -3.56 12.27 13.25
C ALA A 66 -4.59 12.09 14.37
N ARG A 67 -4.81 13.14 15.21
CA ARG A 67 -5.82 13.11 16.27
C ARG A 67 -7.24 13.08 15.70
N ALA A 68 -7.54 13.88 14.68
CA ALA A 68 -8.85 13.89 14.04
C ALA A 68 -9.18 12.51 13.42
N ALA A 69 -8.23 11.94 12.70
CA ALA A 69 -8.36 10.61 12.11
C ALA A 69 -8.50 9.51 13.19
N TRP A 70 -7.72 9.57 14.28
CA TRP A 70 -7.85 8.65 15.40
C TRP A 70 -9.24 8.71 16.04
N VAL A 71 -9.76 9.92 16.31
CA VAL A 71 -11.09 10.10 16.90
C VAL A 71 -12.14 9.51 15.96
N ARG A 72 -12.11 9.82 14.67
CA ARG A 72 -13.06 9.25 13.70
C ARG A 72 -12.97 7.73 13.62
N ALA A 73 -11.79 7.16 13.60
CA ALA A 73 -11.62 5.70 13.50
C ALA A 73 -12.19 4.96 14.73
N ASN A 74 -12.23 5.60 15.90
CA ASN A 74 -12.70 5.05 17.16
C ASN A 74 -14.12 5.50 17.58
N PHE A 75 -14.69 6.51 16.93
CA PHE A 75 -16.04 7.04 17.15
C PHE A 75 -16.61 7.50 15.81
N ILE A 76 -17.32 6.61 15.12
CA ILE A 76 -17.84 6.87 13.77
C ILE A 76 -19.17 7.63 13.89
N THR A 77 -19.12 8.95 13.75
CA THR A 77 -20.28 9.86 13.73
C THR A 77 -20.16 10.85 12.58
N ALA A 78 -21.25 11.54 12.25
CA ALA A 78 -21.22 12.62 11.24
C ALA A 78 -20.23 13.72 11.62
N ASP A 79 -20.15 14.08 12.91
CA ASP A 79 -19.25 15.14 13.39
C ASP A 79 -17.78 14.72 13.32
N THR A 80 -17.45 13.49 13.71
CA THR A 80 -16.05 13.01 13.64
C THR A 80 -15.59 12.82 12.21
N GLN A 81 -16.47 12.41 11.30
CA GLN A 81 -16.19 12.38 9.86
C GLN A 81 -15.92 13.79 9.30
N TRP A 82 -16.72 14.77 9.72
CA TRP A 82 -16.53 16.16 9.31
C TRP A 82 -15.19 16.72 9.83
N LEU A 83 -14.85 16.45 11.10
CA LEU A 83 -13.58 16.89 11.70
C LEU A 83 -12.37 16.29 10.97
N GLU A 84 -12.38 14.98 10.68
CA GLU A 84 -11.31 14.33 9.92
C GLU A 84 -11.21 14.89 8.50
N ALA A 85 -12.34 15.03 7.79
CA ALA A 85 -12.35 15.58 6.43
C ALA A 85 -11.76 16.98 6.38
N LYS A 86 -12.11 17.84 7.37
CA LYS A 86 -11.55 19.19 7.47
C LYS A 86 -10.04 19.17 7.74
N ALA A 87 -9.59 18.37 8.69
CA ALA A 87 -8.18 18.25 9.03
C ALA A 87 -7.34 17.72 7.85
N SER A 88 -7.86 16.73 7.12
CA SER A 88 -7.23 16.17 5.92
C SER A 88 -7.16 17.21 4.78
N ALA A 89 -8.21 18.00 4.59
CA ALA A 89 -8.21 19.06 3.57
C ALA A 89 -7.17 20.14 3.87
N GLU A 90 -7.07 20.60 5.12
CA GLU A 90 -6.07 21.57 5.55
C GLU A 90 -4.62 21.02 5.40
N GLN A 91 -4.41 19.74 5.73
CA GLN A 91 -3.11 19.09 5.56
C GLN A 91 -2.74 18.96 4.08
N ASN A 92 -3.66 18.57 3.21
CA ASN A 92 -3.43 18.46 1.77
C ASN A 92 -3.17 19.82 1.11
N GLU A 93 -3.87 20.88 1.54
CA GLU A 93 -3.62 22.25 1.09
C GLU A 93 -2.22 22.72 1.48
N LEU A 94 -1.83 22.49 2.74
CA LEU A 94 -0.48 22.78 3.23
C LEU A 94 0.58 22.04 2.42
N ALA A 95 0.42 20.73 2.24
CA ALA A 95 1.35 19.89 1.48
C ALA A 95 1.51 20.39 0.04
N THR A 96 0.38 20.72 -0.62
CA THR A 96 0.37 21.24 -1.99
C THR A 96 1.12 22.56 -2.10
N ARG A 97 0.87 23.49 -1.18
CA ARG A 97 1.57 24.77 -1.13
C ARG A 97 3.07 24.61 -0.91
N LEU A 98 3.47 23.80 0.07
CA LEU A 98 4.87 23.56 0.38
C LEU A 98 5.62 22.87 -0.77
N ALA A 99 5.00 21.93 -1.48
CA ALA A 99 5.60 21.29 -2.64
C ALA A 99 5.83 22.28 -3.80
N LYS A 100 4.86 23.15 -4.09
CA LYS A 100 4.99 24.21 -5.11
C LYS A 100 6.07 25.22 -4.73
N GLU A 101 6.13 25.62 -3.47
CA GLU A 101 7.18 26.51 -2.98
C GLU A 101 8.56 25.84 -3.03
N ALA A 102 8.68 24.55 -2.70
CA ALA A 102 9.92 23.79 -2.82
C ALA A 102 10.43 23.75 -4.28
N ALA A 103 9.56 23.63 -5.27
CA ALA A 103 9.93 23.63 -6.69
C ALA A 103 10.59 24.94 -7.15
N ARG A 104 10.37 26.07 -6.45
CA ARG A 104 11.02 27.36 -6.75
C ARG A 104 12.53 27.34 -6.50
N PHE A 105 13.02 26.39 -5.71
CA PHE A 105 14.43 26.22 -5.40
C PHE A 105 15.14 25.21 -6.32
N ASP A 106 14.47 24.72 -7.36
CA ASP A 106 15.09 23.84 -8.34
C ASP A 106 16.28 24.53 -9.03
N GLY A 107 17.43 23.87 -9.04
CA GLY A 107 18.68 24.43 -9.58
C GLY A 107 19.43 25.39 -8.64
N VAL A 108 18.97 25.59 -7.40
CA VAL A 108 19.73 26.30 -6.37
C VAL A 108 20.71 25.31 -5.73
N GLU A 109 22.00 25.65 -5.70
CA GLU A 109 23.00 24.86 -4.98
C GLU A 109 22.82 25.03 -3.47
N VAL A 110 22.49 23.94 -2.79
CA VAL A 110 22.27 23.85 -1.35
C VAL A 110 23.03 22.66 -0.77
N ASP A 111 23.17 22.60 0.55
CA ASP A 111 23.74 21.43 1.22
C ASP A 111 22.88 20.16 1.00
N PRO A 112 23.45 18.95 1.10
CA PRO A 112 22.77 17.70 0.81
C PRO A 112 21.50 17.46 1.65
N VAL A 113 21.47 17.92 2.91
CA VAL A 113 20.32 17.77 3.81
C VAL A 113 19.16 18.64 3.32
N THR A 114 19.43 19.91 3.02
CA THR A 114 18.44 20.85 2.45
C THR A 114 17.93 20.34 1.10
N ALA A 115 18.82 19.85 0.21
CA ALA A 115 18.44 19.29 -1.09
C ALA A 115 17.48 18.10 -0.93
N ARG A 116 17.77 17.19 0.01
CA ARG A 116 16.91 16.03 0.27
C ARG A 116 15.54 16.44 0.82
N LYS A 117 15.49 17.38 1.74
CA LYS A 117 14.24 17.90 2.30
C LYS A 117 13.38 18.57 1.23
N LEU A 118 13.96 19.39 0.35
CA LEU A 118 13.25 19.99 -0.80
C LEU A 118 12.68 18.92 -1.74
N LYS A 119 13.45 17.87 -2.02
CA LYS A 119 12.97 16.72 -2.80
C LYS A 119 11.77 16.05 -2.13
N LEU A 120 11.86 15.74 -0.83
CA LEU A 120 10.79 15.06 -0.10
C LEU A 120 9.51 15.90 -0.03
N LEU A 121 9.61 17.23 0.13
CA LEU A 121 8.45 18.13 0.07
C LEU A 121 7.71 18.02 -1.27
N LYS A 122 8.41 17.95 -2.40
CA LYS A 122 7.79 17.79 -3.71
C LYS A 122 7.14 16.41 -3.88
N LEU A 123 7.71 15.37 -3.30
CA LEU A 123 7.23 13.99 -3.38
C LEU A 123 6.10 13.68 -2.39
N TYR A 124 5.79 14.59 -1.47
CA TYR A 124 4.73 14.40 -0.48
C TYR A 124 3.32 14.31 -1.09
N ILE A 125 3.15 14.85 -2.31
CA ILE A 125 1.85 14.88 -3.00
C ILE A 125 1.73 13.69 -3.95
N VAL A 126 0.69 12.89 -3.77
CA VAL A 126 0.36 11.75 -4.64
C VAL A 126 -0.34 12.20 -5.93
N SER A 127 -1.23 13.20 -5.84
CA SER A 127 -2.03 13.70 -6.95
C SER A 127 -1.97 15.22 -6.98
N PRO A 128 -0.95 15.82 -7.61
CA PRO A 128 -0.81 17.26 -7.69
C PRO A 128 -1.87 17.87 -8.61
N ALA A 129 -2.47 18.99 -8.19
CA ALA A 129 -3.36 19.78 -9.02
C ALA A 129 -2.58 20.77 -9.89
N PRO A 130 -3.06 21.06 -11.12
CA PRO A 130 -2.51 22.11 -11.97
C PRO A 130 -2.50 23.48 -11.29
N ASP A 131 -1.59 24.36 -11.71
CA ASP A 131 -1.47 25.71 -11.17
C ASP A 131 -2.37 26.70 -11.93
N ARG A 132 -3.69 26.44 -11.91
CA ARG A 132 -4.71 27.31 -12.48
C ARG A 132 -5.91 27.41 -11.53
N PRO A 133 -6.63 28.55 -11.52
CA PRO A 133 -7.81 28.72 -10.66
C PRO A 133 -8.82 27.58 -10.84
N GLY A 134 -9.34 27.05 -9.74
CA GLY A 134 -10.37 26.01 -9.72
C GLY A 134 -9.87 24.58 -10.00
N ALA A 135 -8.61 24.37 -10.41
CA ALA A 135 -8.12 23.03 -10.73
C ALA A 135 -8.01 22.10 -9.52
N ALA A 136 -7.68 22.64 -8.35
CA ALA A 136 -7.63 21.87 -7.11
C ALA A 136 -9.02 21.36 -6.72
N ASP A 137 -10.05 22.20 -6.84
CA ASP A 137 -11.44 21.82 -6.55
C ASP A 137 -11.96 20.80 -7.57
N GLU A 138 -11.62 20.98 -8.85
CA GLU A 138 -11.96 20.02 -9.92
C GLU A 138 -11.35 18.64 -9.63
N LEU A 139 -10.05 18.60 -9.30
CA LEU A 139 -9.34 17.35 -8.97
C LEU A 139 -9.93 16.70 -7.71
N ALA A 140 -10.17 17.45 -6.65
CA ALA A 140 -10.75 16.95 -5.41
C ALA A 140 -12.17 16.38 -5.64
N SER A 141 -12.99 17.05 -6.46
CA SER A 141 -14.33 16.57 -6.84
C SER A 141 -14.26 15.25 -7.60
N LEU A 142 -13.32 15.10 -8.55
CA LEU A 142 -13.12 13.85 -9.30
C LEU A 142 -12.67 12.71 -8.39
N LEU A 143 -11.69 12.95 -7.51
CA LEU A 143 -11.21 11.94 -6.56
C LEU A 143 -12.33 11.49 -5.62
N THR A 144 -13.09 12.42 -5.06
CA THR A 144 -14.24 12.13 -4.19
C THR A 144 -15.33 11.33 -4.95
N LYS A 145 -15.61 11.68 -6.21
CA LYS A 145 -16.58 10.95 -7.03
C LYS A 145 -16.13 9.53 -7.31
N LEU A 146 -14.87 9.33 -7.71
CA LEU A 146 -14.30 8.01 -7.98
C LEU A 146 -14.33 7.12 -6.72
N ASP A 147 -13.89 7.65 -5.57
CA ASP A 147 -13.95 6.96 -4.29
C ASP A 147 -15.38 6.60 -3.89
N SER A 148 -16.32 7.54 -4.04
CA SER A 148 -17.74 7.33 -3.71
C SER A 148 -18.37 6.21 -4.55
N ILE A 149 -18.12 6.19 -5.86
CA ILE A 149 -18.65 5.14 -6.75
C ILE A 149 -18.15 3.76 -6.30
N TYR A 150 -16.87 3.65 -5.98
CA TYR A 150 -16.29 2.40 -5.49
C TYR A 150 -16.84 2.00 -4.12
N SER A 151 -16.80 2.92 -3.16
CA SER A 151 -17.13 2.64 -1.76
C SER A 151 -18.62 2.35 -1.52
N THR A 152 -19.50 2.90 -2.38
CA THR A 152 -20.95 2.64 -2.32
C THR A 152 -21.41 1.60 -3.34
N GLY A 153 -20.47 1.02 -4.10
CA GLY A 153 -20.73 0.05 -5.16
C GLY A 153 -21.55 -1.15 -4.70
N LYS A 154 -22.59 -1.48 -5.47
CA LYS A 154 -23.46 -2.63 -5.27
C LYS A 154 -23.88 -3.17 -6.62
N PHE A 155 -24.19 -4.47 -6.65
CA PHE A 155 -24.74 -5.11 -7.83
C PHE A 155 -25.82 -6.12 -7.47
N ALA A 156 -26.69 -6.44 -8.43
CA ALA A 156 -27.78 -7.39 -8.23
C ALA A 156 -27.28 -8.84 -8.29
N TYR A 157 -27.56 -9.60 -7.24
CA TYR A 157 -27.24 -11.01 -7.15
C TYR A 157 -28.34 -11.78 -6.43
N LYS A 158 -28.89 -12.83 -7.04
CA LYS A 158 -30.01 -13.66 -6.50
C LYS A 158 -31.16 -12.81 -5.93
N GLY A 159 -31.54 -11.75 -6.66
CA GLY A 159 -32.64 -10.85 -6.27
C GLY A 159 -32.34 -9.84 -5.15
N LYS A 160 -31.09 -9.74 -4.72
CA LYS A 160 -30.65 -8.77 -3.71
C LYS A 160 -29.56 -7.88 -4.27
N GLN A 161 -29.41 -6.69 -3.69
CA GLN A 161 -28.22 -5.83 -3.90
C GLN A 161 -27.15 -6.25 -2.90
N ILE A 162 -25.98 -6.69 -3.40
CA ILE A 162 -24.87 -7.09 -2.55
C ILE A 162 -23.67 -6.16 -2.72
N THR A 163 -22.85 -6.09 -1.69
CA THR A 163 -21.62 -5.29 -1.61
C THR A 163 -20.40 -6.10 -2.03
N LEU A 164 -19.23 -5.44 -2.08
CA LEU A 164 -17.95 -6.14 -2.27
C LEU A 164 -17.69 -7.20 -1.19
N ASN A 165 -17.95 -6.89 0.08
CA ASN A 165 -17.73 -7.84 1.18
C ASN A 165 -18.58 -9.11 1.01
N ASP A 166 -19.85 -8.96 0.66
CA ASP A 166 -20.73 -10.10 0.37
C ASP A 166 -20.22 -10.93 -0.82
N ALA A 167 -19.68 -10.24 -1.84
CA ALA A 167 -19.09 -10.87 -3.01
C ALA A 167 -17.80 -11.65 -2.68
N GLU A 168 -16.94 -11.07 -1.85
CA GLU A 168 -15.70 -11.73 -1.38
C GLU A 168 -16.01 -12.96 -0.53
N ASP A 169 -17.08 -12.95 0.29
CA ASP A 169 -17.53 -14.12 1.03
C ASP A 169 -17.94 -15.26 0.08
N VAL A 170 -18.68 -14.94 -0.98
CA VAL A 170 -19.04 -15.95 -2.00
C VAL A 170 -17.79 -16.49 -2.70
N LEU A 171 -16.86 -15.62 -3.12
CA LEU A 171 -15.62 -16.05 -3.78
C LEU A 171 -14.75 -16.94 -2.88
N ARG A 172 -14.74 -16.67 -1.57
CA ARG A 172 -13.99 -17.45 -0.59
C ARG A 172 -14.61 -18.85 -0.38
N GLU A 173 -15.94 -18.93 -0.29
CA GLU A 173 -16.65 -20.13 0.18
C GLU A 173 -17.18 -21.00 -0.96
N SER A 174 -17.65 -20.39 -2.06
CA SER A 174 -18.24 -21.13 -3.17
C SER A 174 -17.17 -21.87 -3.99
N ARG A 175 -17.61 -23.00 -4.54
CA ARG A 175 -16.83 -23.79 -5.53
C ARG A 175 -17.66 -24.05 -6.79
N ASP A 176 -18.79 -23.36 -6.95
CA ASP A 176 -19.58 -23.39 -8.19
C ASP A 176 -19.03 -22.35 -9.19
N PRO A 177 -18.48 -22.78 -10.34
CA PRO A 177 -17.88 -21.87 -11.30
C PRO A 177 -18.88 -20.90 -11.96
N ALA A 178 -20.16 -21.22 -11.99
CA ALA A 178 -21.19 -20.32 -12.50
C ALA A 178 -21.48 -19.20 -11.49
N GLU A 179 -21.55 -19.53 -10.21
CA GLU A 179 -21.71 -18.57 -9.12
C GLU A 179 -20.50 -17.64 -8.99
N LEU A 180 -19.28 -18.20 -8.99
CA LEU A 180 -18.04 -17.45 -8.94
C LEU A 180 -17.94 -16.41 -10.08
N LYS A 181 -18.26 -16.85 -11.32
CA LYS A 181 -18.32 -15.97 -12.49
C LYS A 181 -19.34 -14.84 -12.31
N ALA A 182 -20.56 -15.17 -11.91
CA ALA A 182 -21.65 -14.20 -11.78
C ALA A 182 -21.31 -13.11 -10.75
N VAL A 183 -20.73 -13.49 -9.62
CA VAL A 183 -20.34 -12.55 -8.56
C VAL A 183 -19.13 -11.70 -8.98
N TRP A 184 -18.15 -12.30 -9.64
CA TRP A 184 -17.00 -11.60 -10.17
C TRP A 184 -17.41 -10.55 -11.21
N GLU A 185 -18.20 -10.93 -12.21
CA GLU A 185 -18.71 -10.02 -13.25
C GLU A 185 -19.60 -8.93 -12.65
N GLY A 186 -20.42 -9.29 -11.65
CA GLY A 186 -21.30 -8.38 -10.95
C GLY A 186 -20.55 -7.24 -10.28
N TRP A 187 -19.46 -7.53 -9.55
CA TRP A 187 -18.65 -6.47 -8.95
C TRP A 187 -17.96 -5.60 -10.01
N HIS A 188 -17.38 -6.22 -11.05
CA HIS A 188 -16.70 -5.46 -12.09
C HIS A 188 -17.65 -4.54 -12.91
N SER A 189 -18.98 -4.76 -12.85
CA SER A 189 -19.98 -3.92 -13.52
C SER A 189 -20.13 -2.51 -12.91
N ILE A 190 -19.60 -2.25 -11.72
CA ILE A 190 -19.60 -0.89 -11.13
C ILE A 190 -18.58 0.03 -11.78
N ALA A 191 -17.57 -0.51 -12.44
CA ALA A 191 -16.40 0.23 -12.86
C ALA A 191 -16.57 1.09 -14.14
N PRO A 192 -17.34 0.71 -15.17
CA PRO A 192 -17.45 1.47 -16.42
C PRO A 192 -17.80 2.94 -16.23
N GLN A 193 -18.68 3.27 -15.27
CA GLN A 193 -19.09 4.64 -14.96
C GLN A 193 -17.94 5.55 -14.47
N MET A 194 -16.83 4.97 -13.99
CA MET A 194 -15.64 5.70 -13.53
C MET A 194 -14.66 6.03 -14.65
N LYS A 195 -14.77 5.39 -15.82
CA LYS A 195 -13.76 5.43 -16.88
C LYS A 195 -13.43 6.85 -17.37
N ALA A 196 -14.46 7.65 -17.65
CA ALA A 196 -14.30 9.02 -18.13
C ALA A 196 -13.71 9.96 -17.06
N ASP A 197 -14.19 9.83 -15.82
CA ASP A 197 -13.69 10.62 -14.69
C ASP A 197 -12.23 10.26 -14.38
N TYR A 198 -11.85 8.98 -14.50
CA TYR A 198 -10.48 8.55 -14.32
C TYR A 198 -9.53 9.10 -15.40
N ALA A 199 -9.98 9.17 -16.65
CA ALA A 199 -9.23 9.79 -17.73
C ALA A 199 -9.01 11.31 -17.47
N GLN A 200 -10.04 12.02 -17.00
CA GLN A 200 -9.93 13.43 -16.63
C GLN A 200 -8.99 13.63 -15.42
N PHE A 201 -9.11 12.76 -14.41
CA PHE A 201 -8.19 12.73 -13.27
C PHE A 201 -6.73 12.58 -13.73
N ALA A 202 -6.43 11.59 -14.59
CA ALA A 202 -5.07 11.34 -15.08
C ALA A 202 -4.49 12.57 -15.81
N LYS A 203 -5.31 13.25 -16.62
CA LYS A 203 -4.93 14.49 -17.30
C LYS A 203 -4.58 15.61 -16.31
N LEU A 204 -5.46 15.89 -15.34
CA LEU A 204 -5.24 16.94 -14.35
C LEU A 204 -4.03 16.67 -13.47
N SER A 205 -3.88 15.42 -13.00
CA SER A 205 -2.73 15.04 -12.19
C SER A 205 -1.40 15.17 -12.95
N ASN A 206 -1.39 14.86 -14.26
CA ASN A 206 -0.21 15.04 -15.11
C ASN A 206 0.15 16.52 -15.29
N GLU A 207 -0.84 17.39 -15.52
CA GLU A 207 -0.62 18.83 -15.58
C GLU A 207 -0.02 19.36 -14.26
N GLY A 208 -0.51 18.85 -13.12
CA GLY A 208 0.04 19.16 -11.80
C GLY A 208 1.46 18.64 -11.60
N ALA A 209 1.76 17.41 -12.00
CA ALA A 209 3.09 16.84 -11.92
C ALA A 209 4.10 17.63 -12.78
N ALA A 210 3.68 18.09 -13.96
CA ALA A 210 4.50 18.93 -14.83
C ALA A 210 4.86 20.28 -14.15
N SER A 211 3.94 20.87 -13.38
CA SER A 211 4.22 22.10 -12.62
C SER A 211 5.24 21.92 -11.50
N LEU A 212 5.45 20.66 -11.06
CA LEU A 212 6.46 20.28 -10.07
C LEU A 212 7.78 19.81 -10.70
N GLY A 213 7.91 19.90 -12.05
CA GLY A 213 9.11 19.51 -12.79
C GLY A 213 9.21 18.03 -13.16
N TYR A 214 8.11 17.26 -13.08
CA TYR A 214 8.06 15.86 -13.48
C TYR A 214 7.39 15.69 -14.85
N LYS A 215 7.82 14.67 -15.61
CA LYS A 215 7.25 14.37 -16.93
C LYS A 215 5.74 14.07 -16.89
N ASP A 216 5.33 13.32 -15.90
CA ASP A 216 3.96 12.86 -15.66
C ASP A 216 3.82 12.40 -14.19
N THR A 217 2.61 12.07 -13.75
CA THR A 217 2.32 11.56 -12.41
C THR A 217 3.03 10.24 -12.13
N GLY A 218 3.20 9.38 -13.14
CA GLY A 218 3.93 8.12 -12.99
C GLY A 218 5.42 8.33 -12.74
N ALA A 219 6.02 9.35 -13.37
CA ALA A 219 7.40 9.75 -13.10
C ALA A 219 7.55 10.34 -11.69
N LEU A 220 6.59 11.18 -11.24
CA LEU A 220 6.54 11.68 -9.88
C LEU A 220 6.54 10.53 -8.87
N TRP A 221 5.67 9.53 -9.03
CA TRP A 221 5.59 8.39 -8.13
C TRP A 221 6.88 7.55 -8.08
N ARG A 222 7.45 7.27 -9.26
CA ARG A 222 8.72 6.52 -9.36
C ARG A 222 9.91 7.27 -8.75
N SER A 223 9.91 8.60 -8.79
CA SER A 223 10.97 9.43 -8.19
C SER A 223 11.06 9.32 -6.66
N ASN A 224 10.01 8.80 -6.00
CA ASN A 224 10.00 8.55 -4.56
C ASN A 224 10.94 7.42 -4.11
N TYR A 225 11.49 6.65 -5.06
CA TYR A 225 12.38 5.53 -4.76
C TYR A 225 13.88 5.87 -4.90
N ASP A 226 14.25 7.14 -4.83
CA ASP A 226 15.64 7.63 -4.90
C ASP A 226 16.42 7.15 -6.14
N MET A 227 15.71 6.91 -7.22
CA MET A 227 16.22 6.47 -8.52
C MET A 227 15.63 7.35 -9.63
N ASP A 228 16.27 7.33 -10.80
CA ASP A 228 15.64 7.80 -12.03
C ASP A 228 14.35 6.99 -12.28
N PRO A 229 13.24 7.62 -12.69
CA PRO A 229 11.96 6.94 -12.88
C PRO A 229 12.01 5.72 -13.80
N ASP A 230 12.77 5.80 -14.91
CA ASP A 230 12.86 4.69 -15.86
C ASP A 230 13.82 3.60 -15.36
N ALA A 231 14.89 3.99 -14.64
CA ALA A 231 15.76 3.04 -13.95
C ALA A 231 14.99 2.28 -12.85
N PHE A 232 14.11 2.94 -12.11
CA PHE A 232 13.25 2.26 -11.13
C PHE A 232 12.27 1.28 -11.80
N ALA A 233 11.67 1.67 -12.93
CA ALA A 233 10.82 0.77 -13.70
C ALA A 233 11.59 -0.48 -14.16
N ALA A 234 12.83 -0.32 -14.65
CA ALA A 234 13.69 -1.44 -15.02
C ALA A 234 14.09 -2.30 -13.81
N GLU A 235 14.29 -1.68 -12.65
CA GLU A 235 14.59 -2.40 -11.40
C GLU A 235 13.43 -3.31 -10.95
N THR A 236 12.18 -2.85 -11.04
CA THR A 236 11.02 -3.69 -10.73
C THR A 236 10.89 -4.87 -11.71
N ASP A 237 11.25 -4.70 -13.00
CA ASP A 237 11.30 -5.81 -13.96
C ASP A 237 12.42 -6.82 -13.62
N ARG A 238 13.57 -6.33 -13.17
CA ARG A 238 14.67 -7.20 -12.73
C ARG A 238 14.25 -8.05 -11.53
N LEU A 239 13.59 -7.44 -10.55
CA LEU A 239 13.08 -8.14 -9.37
C LEU A 239 12.03 -9.20 -9.76
N TRP A 240 11.12 -8.86 -10.66
CA TRP A 240 10.16 -9.82 -11.18
C TRP A 240 10.83 -11.03 -11.82
N LYS A 241 11.84 -10.83 -12.68
CA LYS A 241 12.59 -11.91 -13.30
C LYS A 241 13.26 -12.87 -12.33
N GLN A 242 13.61 -12.42 -11.11
CA GLN A 242 14.18 -13.27 -10.08
C GLN A 242 13.14 -14.22 -9.46
N VAL A 243 11.87 -13.81 -9.36
CA VAL A 243 10.80 -14.59 -8.71
C VAL A 243 9.86 -15.29 -9.71
N GLU A 244 9.81 -14.84 -10.96
CA GLU A 244 8.93 -15.38 -12.00
C GLU A 244 9.03 -16.90 -12.17
N PRO A 245 10.23 -17.55 -12.16
CA PRO A 245 10.31 -19.01 -12.30
C PRO A 245 9.56 -19.76 -11.18
N PHE A 246 9.66 -19.28 -9.95
CA PHE A 246 8.92 -19.85 -8.83
C PHE A 246 7.41 -19.59 -8.94
N TYR A 247 7.01 -18.37 -9.30
CA TYR A 247 5.61 -18.06 -9.56
C TYR A 247 5.01 -18.95 -10.66
N ARG A 248 5.74 -19.18 -11.76
CA ARG A 248 5.31 -20.09 -12.84
C ARG A 248 5.13 -21.53 -12.37
N ASN A 249 5.99 -22.01 -11.46
CA ASN A 249 5.83 -23.31 -10.84
C ASN A 249 4.56 -23.39 -9.99
N LEU A 250 4.30 -22.36 -9.16
CA LEU A 250 3.09 -22.29 -8.36
C LEU A 250 1.83 -22.22 -9.23
N HIS A 251 1.84 -21.35 -10.25
CA HIS A 251 0.73 -21.22 -11.20
C HIS A 251 0.42 -22.54 -11.93
N CYS A 252 1.45 -23.26 -12.39
CA CYS A 252 1.29 -24.55 -13.04
C CYS A 252 0.60 -25.56 -12.15
N TYR A 253 1.07 -25.70 -10.91
CA TYR A 253 0.48 -26.59 -9.91
C TYR A 253 -0.98 -26.23 -9.62
N VAL A 254 -1.26 -24.97 -9.32
CA VAL A 254 -2.60 -24.49 -9.01
C VAL A 254 -3.55 -24.72 -10.18
N ARG A 255 -3.13 -24.41 -11.40
CA ARG A 255 -3.92 -24.66 -12.61
C ARG A 255 -4.28 -26.14 -12.79
N ALA A 256 -3.32 -27.06 -12.57
CA ALA A 256 -3.58 -28.49 -12.65
C ALA A 256 -4.61 -28.95 -11.61
N ARG A 257 -4.54 -28.44 -10.36
CA ARG A 257 -5.53 -28.74 -9.31
C ARG A 257 -6.92 -28.17 -9.64
N LEU A 258 -6.97 -26.96 -10.18
CA LEU A 258 -8.24 -26.36 -10.63
C LEU A 258 -8.84 -27.14 -11.82
N ASN A 259 -8.00 -27.61 -12.76
CA ASN A 259 -8.47 -28.49 -13.84
C ASN A 259 -9.03 -29.82 -13.31
N GLU A 260 -8.34 -30.48 -12.36
CA GLU A 260 -8.83 -31.68 -11.70
C GLU A 260 -10.19 -31.45 -11.02
N ARG A 261 -10.42 -30.28 -10.45
CA ARG A 261 -11.66 -29.92 -9.76
C ARG A 261 -12.80 -29.61 -10.72
N TYR A 262 -12.51 -28.82 -11.78
CA TYR A 262 -13.54 -28.19 -12.61
C TYR A 262 -13.62 -28.76 -14.04
N GLY A 263 -12.61 -29.48 -14.50
CA GLY A 263 -12.52 -30.04 -15.86
C GLY A 263 -12.19 -29.00 -16.93
N ASP A 264 -11.87 -29.48 -18.14
CA ASP A 264 -11.38 -28.66 -19.26
C ASP A 264 -12.38 -27.60 -19.74
N ALA A 265 -13.68 -27.83 -19.59
CA ALA A 265 -14.73 -26.89 -19.98
C ALA A 265 -14.72 -25.59 -19.15
N VAL A 266 -14.25 -25.65 -17.91
CA VAL A 266 -14.20 -24.50 -16.99
C VAL A 266 -12.78 -23.97 -16.87
N GLN A 267 -11.81 -24.84 -16.60
CA GLN A 267 -10.39 -24.51 -16.49
C GLN A 267 -9.56 -25.49 -17.32
N PRO A 268 -9.13 -25.09 -18.52
CA PRO A 268 -8.23 -25.92 -19.33
C PRO A 268 -6.92 -26.26 -18.61
N ARG A 269 -6.38 -27.43 -18.90
CA ARG A 269 -5.11 -27.91 -18.33
C ARG A 269 -3.90 -27.12 -18.78
N THR A 270 -4.03 -26.31 -19.84
CA THR A 270 -2.96 -25.47 -20.40
C THR A 270 -3.45 -24.04 -20.56
N GLY A 271 -2.50 -23.08 -20.66
CA GLY A 271 -2.83 -21.67 -20.84
C GLY A 271 -3.11 -20.94 -19.52
N PRO A 272 -3.79 -19.80 -19.55
CA PRO A 272 -4.05 -18.98 -18.38
C PRO A 272 -5.10 -19.59 -17.46
N ILE A 273 -5.11 -19.15 -16.20
CA ILE A 273 -6.17 -19.48 -15.22
C ILE A 273 -7.28 -18.43 -15.32
N ARG A 274 -8.54 -18.86 -15.20
CA ARG A 274 -9.68 -17.96 -15.01
C ARG A 274 -9.57 -17.26 -13.65
N ALA A 275 -9.65 -15.92 -13.66
CA ALA A 275 -9.41 -15.10 -12.48
C ALA A 275 -10.43 -15.32 -11.35
N ASP A 276 -11.67 -15.64 -11.67
CA ASP A 276 -12.78 -15.87 -10.72
C ASP A 276 -12.63 -17.16 -9.90
N LEU A 277 -11.78 -18.12 -10.36
CA LEU A 277 -11.60 -19.41 -9.68
C LEU A 277 -10.58 -19.37 -8.53
N LEU A 278 -9.93 -18.24 -8.28
CA LEU A 278 -8.81 -18.12 -7.35
C LEU A 278 -9.20 -17.61 -5.95
N GLY A 279 -10.50 -17.52 -5.67
CA GLY A 279 -11.01 -17.26 -4.32
C GLY A 279 -10.86 -15.81 -3.83
N ASN A 280 -10.48 -14.89 -4.71
CA ASN A 280 -10.30 -13.47 -4.40
C ASN A 280 -10.75 -12.62 -5.61
N MET A 281 -11.42 -11.49 -5.36
CA MET A 281 -12.02 -10.64 -6.39
C MET A 281 -11.02 -10.23 -7.49
N TRP A 282 -9.79 -9.97 -7.12
CA TRP A 282 -8.73 -9.54 -8.05
C TRP A 282 -7.74 -10.66 -8.36
N ALA A 283 -7.95 -11.86 -7.80
CA ALA A 283 -7.00 -12.98 -7.90
C ALA A 283 -5.57 -12.57 -7.50
N GLN A 284 -5.46 -11.65 -6.54
CA GLN A 284 -4.17 -11.16 -6.04
C GLN A 284 -3.57 -12.08 -4.98
N GLN A 285 -4.41 -12.83 -4.27
CA GLN A 285 -4.04 -13.84 -3.28
C GLN A 285 -4.92 -15.06 -3.49
N TRP A 286 -4.38 -16.26 -3.28
CA TRP A 286 -5.04 -17.53 -3.61
C TRP A 286 -5.26 -18.42 -2.37
N GLY A 287 -5.03 -17.89 -1.18
CA GLY A 287 -5.16 -18.64 0.08
C GLY A 287 -6.54 -19.25 0.29
N ASN A 288 -7.60 -18.59 -0.22
CA ASN A 288 -8.99 -19.05 -0.08
C ASN A 288 -9.31 -20.34 -0.85
N ILE A 289 -8.47 -20.77 -1.79
CA ILE A 289 -8.62 -22.05 -2.49
C ILE A 289 -7.67 -23.15 -1.97
N TYR A 290 -7.11 -22.97 -0.76
CA TYR A 290 -6.17 -23.94 -0.19
C TYR A 290 -6.77 -25.36 -0.13
N ASP A 291 -8.05 -25.50 0.17
CA ASP A 291 -8.79 -26.78 0.17
C ASP A 291 -8.73 -27.52 -1.18
N VAL A 292 -8.66 -26.78 -2.30
CA VAL A 292 -8.55 -27.35 -3.66
C VAL A 292 -7.12 -27.79 -3.97
N VAL A 293 -6.13 -27.05 -3.46
CA VAL A 293 -4.72 -27.22 -3.87
C VAL A 293 -3.82 -27.85 -2.81
N GLN A 294 -4.33 -28.11 -1.60
CA GLN A 294 -3.54 -28.69 -0.52
C GLN A 294 -2.90 -30.05 -0.89
N PRO A 295 -1.70 -30.34 -0.40
CA PRO A 295 -1.05 -31.62 -0.62
C PRO A 295 -1.89 -32.78 -0.03
N LYS A 296 -2.06 -33.86 -0.79
CA LYS A 296 -2.80 -35.04 -0.31
C LYS A 296 -1.98 -35.80 0.74
N GLY A 297 -2.63 -36.20 1.82
CA GLY A 297 -2.05 -37.12 2.82
C GLY A 297 -1.08 -36.47 3.83
N VAL A 298 -0.97 -35.15 3.85
CA VAL A 298 -0.18 -34.42 4.86
C VAL A 298 -1.10 -33.46 5.60
N THR A 299 -1.18 -33.61 6.92
CA THR A 299 -1.90 -32.71 7.81
C THR A 299 -0.94 -32.04 8.76
N SER A 300 -1.22 -30.79 9.15
CA SER A 300 -0.48 -30.10 10.21
C SER A 300 -0.65 -30.82 11.54
N SER A 301 0.43 -31.01 12.29
CA SER A 301 0.42 -31.63 13.63
C SER A 301 -0.14 -30.68 14.70
N TYR A 302 -0.32 -29.41 14.40
CA TYR A 302 -0.87 -28.42 15.33
C TYR A 302 -1.81 -27.43 14.64
N ASP A 303 -2.70 -26.88 15.43
CA ASP A 303 -3.57 -25.75 15.07
C ASP A 303 -3.26 -24.58 16.01
N LEU A 304 -2.69 -23.51 15.47
CA LEU A 304 -2.33 -22.32 16.27
C LEU A 304 -3.56 -21.67 16.90
N ASN A 305 -4.73 -21.70 16.24
CA ASN A 305 -5.96 -21.16 16.84
C ASN A 305 -6.28 -21.91 18.15
N LYS A 306 -6.22 -23.25 18.09
CA LYS A 306 -6.46 -24.08 19.26
C LYS A 306 -5.40 -23.88 20.33
N LEU A 307 -4.12 -23.82 19.97
CA LEU A 307 -3.03 -23.58 20.91
C LEU A 307 -3.18 -22.26 21.68
N LEU A 308 -3.55 -21.18 20.99
CA LEU A 308 -3.78 -19.88 21.63
C LEU A 308 -4.92 -19.96 22.68
N VAL A 309 -6.04 -20.59 22.31
CA VAL A 309 -7.19 -20.76 23.22
C VAL A 309 -6.83 -21.65 24.42
N ASP A 310 -6.21 -22.83 24.18
CA ASP A 310 -5.84 -23.79 25.22
C ASP A 310 -4.81 -23.21 26.22
N ASN A 311 -3.95 -22.28 25.75
CA ASN A 311 -2.97 -21.58 26.61
C ASN A 311 -3.50 -20.27 27.22
N GLY A 312 -4.82 -20.05 27.18
CA GLY A 312 -5.49 -18.92 27.82
C GLY A 312 -5.04 -17.56 27.27
N TYR A 313 -4.86 -17.47 25.97
CA TYR A 313 -4.63 -16.18 25.33
C TYR A 313 -5.91 -15.36 25.29
N ASP A 314 -5.75 -14.07 25.51
CA ASP A 314 -6.71 -13.02 25.25
C ASP A 314 -6.10 -11.96 24.35
N PRO A 315 -6.85 -10.98 23.85
CA PRO A 315 -6.31 -9.94 22.98
C PRO A 315 -5.12 -9.17 23.58
N VAL A 316 -5.14 -8.89 24.89
CA VAL A 316 -4.05 -8.16 25.55
C VAL A 316 -2.81 -9.04 25.67
N LYS A 317 -2.96 -10.33 25.97
CA LYS A 317 -1.85 -11.29 26.01
C LYS A 317 -1.22 -11.47 24.63
N MET A 318 -2.01 -11.42 23.55
CA MET A 318 -1.48 -11.45 22.18
C MET A 318 -0.57 -10.23 21.91
N VAL A 319 -1.01 -9.03 22.28
CA VAL A 319 -0.19 -7.81 22.11
C VAL A 319 1.05 -7.84 23.01
N LYS A 320 0.95 -8.33 24.25
CA LYS A 320 2.11 -8.51 25.14
C LYS A 320 3.12 -9.52 24.57
N THR A 321 2.66 -10.55 23.89
CA THR A 321 3.54 -11.52 23.22
C THR A 321 4.28 -10.85 22.05
N GLY A 322 3.60 -10.02 21.28
CA GLY A 322 4.23 -9.21 20.24
C GLY A 322 5.25 -8.21 20.82
N GLU A 323 4.92 -7.51 21.92
CA GLU A 323 5.88 -6.65 22.62
C GLU A 323 7.11 -7.43 23.08
N ALA A 324 6.91 -8.63 23.67
CA ALA A 324 8.00 -9.49 24.11
C ALA A 324 8.90 -9.93 22.97
N PHE A 325 8.36 -10.12 21.76
CA PHE A 325 9.16 -10.40 20.57
C PHE A 325 10.15 -9.25 20.29
N TYR A 326 9.68 -8.00 20.23
CA TYR A 326 10.55 -6.84 20.00
C TYR A 326 11.49 -6.58 21.17
N SER A 327 11.04 -6.73 22.40
CA SER A 327 11.89 -6.59 23.59
C SER A 327 13.03 -7.60 23.59
N SER A 328 12.79 -8.82 23.09
CA SER A 328 13.82 -9.86 22.95
C SER A 328 14.91 -9.51 21.93
N LEU A 329 14.63 -8.57 21.04
CA LEU A 329 15.57 -8.00 20.07
C LEU A 329 16.31 -6.76 20.62
N GLY A 330 16.07 -6.38 21.88
CA GLY A 330 16.69 -5.22 22.54
C GLY A 330 15.93 -3.91 22.39
N PHE A 331 14.69 -3.94 21.84
CA PHE A 331 13.86 -2.73 21.79
C PHE A 331 13.27 -2.41 23.18
N SER A 332 13.12 -1.12 23.46
CA SER A 332 12.48 -0.67 24.70
C SER A 332 11.01 -1.08 24.73
N PRO A 333 10.47 -1.46 25.90
CA PRO A 333 9.05 -1.75 26.07
C PRO A 333 8.15 -0.61 25.53
N LEU A 334 6.93 -0.97 25.14
CA LEU A 334 5.93 0.01 24.72
C LEU A 334 5.62 0.99 25.86
N PRO A 335 5.42 2.29 25.57
CA PRO A 335 5.13 3.27 26.61
C PRO A 335 3.78 2.98 27.27
N GLN A 336 3.60 3.42 28.51
CA GLN A 336 2.33 3.25 29.22
C GLN A 336 1.15 3.85 28.45
N THR A 337 1.36 4.97 27.76
CA THR A 337 0.37 5.62 26.90
C THR A 337 -0.15 4.73 25.78
N PHE A 338 0.68 3.80 25.26
CA PHE A 338 0.25 2.79 24.30
C PHE A 338 -0.86 1.91 24.88
N TRP A 339 -0.65 1.39 26.09
CA TRP A 339 -1.62 0.49 26.76
C TRP A 339 -2.90 1.21 27.18
N GLU A 340 -2.81 2.49 27.52
CA GLU A 340 -3.94 3.32 27.94
C GLU A 340 -4.80 3.79 26.76
N ARG A 341 -4.19 3.98 25.57
CA ARG A 341 -4.83 4.71 24.46
C ARG A 341 -5.10 3.86 23.22
N SER A 342 -4.48 2.67 23.10
CA SER A 342 -4.74 1.75 21.99
C SER A 342 -6.16 1.17 22.07
N LEU A 343 -6.73 0.87 20.90
CA LEU A 343 -7.94 0.08 20.78
C LEU A 343 -7.57 -1.36 20.44
N ILE A 344 -7.43 -2.22 21.45
CA ILE A 344 -7.03 -3.63 21.29
C ILE A 344 -8.25 -4.52 21.05
N THR A 345 -9.41 -4.17 21.61
CA THR A 345 -10.64 -4.98 21.52
C THR A 345 -11.79 -4.15 20.97
N ARG A 346 -12.73 -4.80 20.26
CA ARG A 346 -13.93 -4.11 19.79
C ARG A 346 -14.78 -3.62 20.98
N PRO A 347 -15.08 -2.32 21.09
CA PRO A 347 -15.99 -1.81 22.10
C PRO A 347 -17.43 -2.27 21.83
N ARG A 348 -18.25 -2.33 22.89
CA ARG A 348 -19.65 -2.77 22.80
C ARG A 348 -20.62 -1.59 22.64
N ASP A 349 -20.17 -0.40 22.91
CA ASP A 349 -20.98 0.82 23.06
C ASP A 349 -20.94 1.74 21.83
N ARG A 350 -20.11 1.44 20.84
CA ARG A 350 -19.93 2.26 19.65
C ARG A 350 -19.38 1.50 18.45
N GLU A 351 -19.58 2.06 17.26
CA GLU A 351 -18.96 1.56 16.04
C GLU A 351 -17.56 2.14 15.87
N VAL A 352 -16.64 1.26 15.42
CA VAL A 352 -15.23 1.57 15.17
C VAL A 352 -14.76 0.94 13.87
N VAL A 353 -13.69 1.47 13.29
CA VAL A 353 -13.00 0.82 12.18
C VAL A 353 -12.16 -0.34 12.72
N CYS A 354 -12.61 -1.58 12.53
CA CYS A 354 -11.94 -2.78 13.05
C CYS A 354 -10.68 -3.19 12.27
N HIS A 355 -10.46 -2.70 11.05
CA HIS A 355 -9.24 -2.99 10.32
C HIS A 355 -8.01 -2.59 11.15
N ALA A 356 -7.06 -3.53 11.29
CA ALA A 356 -5.85 -3.31 12.08
C ALA A 356 -5.03 -2.13 11.51
N SER A 357 -4.43 -1.35 12.38
CA SER A 357 -3.57 -0.22 11.99
C SER A 357 -2.73 0.27 13.16
N ALA A 358 -1.49 0.64 12.88
CA ALA A 358 -0.59 1.29 13.80
C ALA A 358 -0.62 2.81 13.60
N TRP A 359 -0.47 3.56 14.67
CA TRP A 359 -0.62 5.01 14.70
C TRP A 359 0.53 5.65 15.45
N ASP A 360 1.02 6.75 14.89
CA ASP A 360 1.85 7.74 15.57
C ASP A 360 1.06 9.05 15.62
N ILE A 361 0.72 9.51 16.82
CA ILE A 361 -0.22 10.64 17.01
C ILE A 361 0.51 11.99 17.10
N ASP A 362 1.76 11.96 17.55
CA ASP A 362 2.51 13.20 17.82
C ASP A 362 3.92 13.20 17.21
N ASP A 363 4.23 12.21 16.38
CA ASP A 363 5.55 11.97 15.79
C ASP A 363 6.65 11.82 16.86
N LYS A 364 6.30 11.30 18.06
CA LYS A 364 7.21 11.10 19.21
C LYS A 364 6.98 9.77 19.92
N ASP A 365 6.17 9.76 20.97
CA ASP A 365 5.94 8.57 21.81
C ASP A 365 4.45 8.24 22.03
N ASP A 366 3.51 9.02 21.50
CA ASP A 366 2.08 8.67 21.52
C ASP A 366 1.75 7.72 20.36
N ILE A 367 2.39 6.56 20.39
CA ILE A 367 2.13 5.47 19.45
C ILE A 367 0.97 4.61 19.94
N ARG A 368 0.18 4.07 19.01
CA ARG A 368 -1.02 3.26 19.31
C ARG A 368 -1.23 2.19 18.26
N ILE A 369 -1.95 1.12 18.62
CA ILE A 369 -2.60 0.25 17.65
C ILE A 369 -4.11 0.37 17.75
N LYS A 370 -4.79 0.11 16.66
CA LYS A 370 -6.23 -0.02 16.59
C LYS A 370 -6.57 -1.30 15.84
N MET A 371 -7.17 -2.26 16.54
CA MET A 371 -7.71 -3.47 15.95
C MET A 371 -8.79 -4.08 16.85
N CYS A 372 -9.71 -4.83 16.26
CA CYS A 372 -10.70 -5.61 17.00
C CYS A 372 -10.18 -7.04 17.17
N THR A 373 -9.11 -7.20 17.93
CA THR A 373 -8.34 -8.43 18.06
C THR A 373 -9.17 -9.61 18.49
N LYS A 374 -9.09 -10.69 17.71
CA LYS A 374 -9.63 -12.01 18.03
C LYS A 374 -8.49 -12.96 18.38
N VAL A 375 -8.78 -13.96 19.21
CA VAL A 375 -7.78 -14.98 19.54
C VAL A 375 -7.73 -16.03 18.43
N ASN A 376 -6.90 -15.78 17.43
CA ASN A 376 -6.66 -16.66 16.30
C ASN A 376 -5.26 -16.44 15.70
N ALA A 377 -4.83 -17.33 14.82
CA ALA A 377 -3.52 -17.32 14.19
C ALA A 377 -3.29 -16.09 13.29
N GLU A 378 -4.33 -15.62 12.60
CA GLU A 378 -4.27 -14.45 11.72
C GLU A 378 -3.98 -13.19 12.53
N ASP A 379 -4.78 -12.94 13.57
CA ASP A 379 -4.61 -11.76 14.42
C ASP A 379 -3.31 -11.82 15.24
N PHE A 380 -2.84 -13.04 15.59
CA PHE A 380 -1.54 -13.20 16.22
C PHE A 380 -0.40 -12.69 15.34
N GLN A 381 -0.42 -13.02 14.05
CA GLN A 381 0.53 -12.49 13.06
C GLN A 381 0.35 -10.99 12.85
N THR A 382 -0.90 -10.52 12.73
CA THR A 382 -1.23 -9.12 12.53
C THR A 382 -0.75 -8.24 13.70
N VAL A 383 -0.86 -8.70 14.94
CA VAL A 383 -0.30 -7.97 16.10
C VAL A 383 1.21 -7.76 15.97
N HIS A 384 1.97 -8.80 15.56
CA HIS A 384 3.42 -8.65 15.37
C HIS A 384 3.74 -7.68 14.20
N HIS A 385 2.92 -7.67 13.16
CA HIS A 385 3.03 -6.76 12.03
C HIS A 385 2.76 -5.30 12.45
N GLU A 386 1.64 -5.03 13.09
CA GLU A 386 1.26 -3.67 13.52
C GLU A 386 2.27 -3.07 14.51
N LEU A 387 2.77 -3.89 15.45
CA LEU A 387 3.83 -3.44 16.34
C LEU A 387 5.13 -3.12 15.59
N GLY A 388 5.40 -3.76 14.46
CA GLY A 388 6.53 -3.42 13.58
C GLY A 388 6.47 -1.98 13.10
N HIS A 389 5.29 -1.51 12.72
CA HIS A 389 5.07 -0.11 12.38
C HIS A 389 5.36 0.80 13.58
N ASN A 390 4.85 0.48 14.78
CA ASN A 390 5.06 1.29 15.97
C ASN A 390 6.55 1.35 16.36
N TYR A 391 7.27 0.23 16.31
CA TYR A 391 8.71 0.23 16.62
C TYR A 391 9.52 0.99 15.58
N TYR A 392 9.11 0.99 14.30
CA TYR A 392 9.74 1.81 13.29
C TYR A 392 9.47 3.31 13.51
N GLN A 393 8.23 3.69 13.82
CA GLN A 393 7.85 5.06 14.19
C GLN A 393 8.71 5.58 15.36
N ARG A 394 8.89 4.78 16.40
CA ARG A 394 9.75 5.11 17.53
C ARG A 394 11.23 5.22 17.17
N ALA A 395 11.70 4.41 16.24
CA ALA A 395 13.10 4.41 15.85
C ALA A 395 13.51 5.72 15.19
N TYR A 396 12.69 6.27 14.29
CA TYR A 396 13.02 7.51 13.57
C TYR A 396 12.49 8.79 14.24
N LYS A 397 11.87 8.73 15.41
CA LYS A 397 11.21 9.88 16.05
C LYS A 397 12.12 11.10 16.30
N ASP A 398 13.42 10.87 16.48
CA ASP A 398 14.41 11.93 16.75
C ASP A 398 14.98 12.55 15.46
N GLN A 399 14.55 12.07 14.29
CA GLN A 399 14.88 12.68 13.00
C GLN A 399 14.16 14.03 12.82
N PRO A 400 14.66 14.95 11.98
CA PRO A 400 13.89 16.08 11.47
C PRO A 400 12.55 15.62 10.87
N VAL A 401 11.51 16.45 10.94
CA VAL A 401 10.12 16.08 10.57
C VAL A 401 10.03 15.44 9.19
N LEU A 402 10.70 16.01 8.19
CA LEU A 402 10.69 15.47 6.82
C LEU A 402 11.42 14.12 6.67
N PHE A 403 12.18 13.71 7.67
CA PHE A 403 12.87 12.41 7.68
C PHE A 403 12.16 11.36 8.56
N ARG A 404 11.11 11.73 9.28
CA ARG A 404 10.26 10.81 10.07
C ARG A 404 9.35 10.01 9.16
N GLY A 405 9.89 8.97 8.55
CA GLY A 405 9.19 8.09 7.65
C GLY A 405 10.06 6.92 7.22
N ALA A 406 9.50 5.95 6.51
CA ALA A 406 10.23 4.81 6.00
C ALA A 406 11.25 5.22 4.93
N ALA A 407 12.37 4.52 4.82
CA ALA A 407 13.41 4.76 3.81
C ALA A 407 12.83 4.81 2.37
N ASN A 408 11.85 3.98 2.09
CA ASN A 408 10.85 4.14 1.04
C ASN A 408 9.53 3.49 1.53
N ASP A 409 8.43 3.69 0.80
CA ASP A 409 7.10 3.26 1.24
C ASP A 409 6.91 1.72 1.35
N GLY A 410 7.81 0.92 0.76
CA GLY A 410 7.84 -0.53 0.94
C GLY A 410 8.47 -1.01 2.25
N PHE A 411 9.29 -0.16 2.93
CA PHE A 411 9.97 -0.58 4.15
C PHE A 411 9.03 -0.72 5.34
N HIS A 412 8.04 0.16 5.48
CA HIS A 412 7.11 0.09 6.61
C HIS A 412 6.37 -1.24 6.64
N GLU A 413 5.76 -1.62 5.52
CA GLU A 413 5.08 -2.91 5.36
C GLU A 413 6.04 -4.10 5.54
N ALA A 414 7.25 -3.98 4.97
CA ALA A 414 8.24 -5.05 5.05
C ALA A 414 8.75 -5.31 6.47
N ILE A 415 8.85 -4.30 7.31
CA ILE A 415 9.28 -4.43 8.71
C ILE A 415 8.21 -5.16 9.52
N GLY A 416 6.94 -4.79 9.38
CA GLY A 416 5.83 -5.50 9.99
C GLY A 416 5.76 -6.97 9.52
N ASP A 417 5.82 -7.18 8.22
CA ASP A 417 5.82 -8.51 7.62
C ASP A 417 7.04 -9.38 8.02
N PHE A 418 8.22 -8.79 8.17
CA PHE A 418 9.41 -9.49 8.65
C PHE A 418 9.23 -10.04 10.06
N ALA A 419 8.66 -9.23 10.98
CA ALA A 419 8.34 -9.70 12.32
C ALA A 419 7.29 -10.82 12.29
N ALA A 420 6.24 -10.67 11.48
CA ALA A 420 5.21 -11.69 11.30
C ALA A 420 5.76 -13.00 10.72
N LEU A 421 6.73 -12.95 9.79
CA LEU A 421 7.43 -14.15 9.27
C LEU A 421 8.13 -14.91 10.39
N SER A 422 8.91 -14.24 11.24
CA SER A 422 9.59 -14.86 12.37
C SER A 422 8.61 -15.41 13.41
N ALA A 423 7.57 -14.63 13.74
CA ALA A 423 6.54 -15.01 14.71
C ALA A 423 5.62 -16.15 14.23
N SER A 424 5.63 -16.46 12.94
CA SER A 424 4.87 -17.59 12.37
C SER A 424 5.63 -18.92 12.41
N THR A 425 6.93 -18.89 12.72
CA THR A 425 7.75 -20.11 12.66
C THR A 425 7.42 -21.06 13.80
N PRO A 426 7.38 -22.39 13.54
CA PRO A 426 7.24 -23.38 14.61
C PRO A 426 8.33 -23.24 15.69
N THR A 427 9.52 -22.80 15.30
CA THR A 427 10.64 -22.55 16.22
C THR A 427 10.30 -21.43 17.22
N TYR A 428 9.71 -20.32 16.76
CA TYR A 428 9.24 -19.25 17.64
C TYR A 428 8.14 -19.74 18.58
N LEU A 429 7.14 -20.47 18.03
CA LEU A 429 6.04 -20.99 18.85
C LEU A 429 6.55 -21.94 19.95
N GLN A 430 7.60 -22.72 19.69
CA GLN A 430 8.25 -23.51 20.72
C GLN A 430 9.00 -22.64 21.75
N GLN A 431 9.74 -21.63 21.30
CA GLN A 431 10.48 -20.73 22.19
C GLN A 431 9.59 -19.98 23.19
N ILE A 432 8.35 -19.65 22.80
CA ILE A 432 7.37 -19.00 23.67
C ILE A 432 6.44 -19.98 24.41
N GLY A 433 6.69 -21.28 24.30
CA GLY A 433 5.97 -22.32 25.02
C GLY A 433 4.58 -22.69 24.48
N LEU A 434 4.25 -22.28 23.24
CA LEU A 434 3.02 -22.69 22.57
C LEU A 434 3.13 -24.07 21.91
N LEU A 435 4.33 -24.52 21.56
CA LEU A 435 4.61 -25.86 21.04
C LEU A 435 5.62 -26.58 21.94
N ASP A 436 5.35 -27.81 22.26
CA ASP A 436 6.31 -28.69 22.98
C ASP A 436 7.49 -29.07 22.06
N LYS A 437 7.21 -29.28 20.78
CA LYS A 437 8.19 -29.75 19.80
C LYS A 437 7.95 -29.11 18.43
N VAL A 438 9.04 -28.71 17.77
CA VAL A 438 9.01 -28.28 16.36
C VAL A 438 8.60 -29.47 15.48
N PRO A 439 7.58 -29.30 14.59
CA PRO A 439 7.14 -30.32 13.65
C PRO A 439 8.26 -30.82 12.71
N GLY A 440 8.10 -32.03 12.20
CA GLY A 440 9.04 -32.60 11.23
C GLY A 440 9.00 -31.89 9.86
N GLU A 441 10.02 -32.14 9.03
CA GLU A 441 10.16 -31.50 7.71
C GLU A 441 9.02 -31.86 6.73
N GLN A 442 8.31 -32.96 6.96
CA GLN A 442 7.14 -33.35 6.14
C GLN A 442 5.99 -32.34 6.21
N GLU A 443 5.95 -31.51 7.27
CA GLU A 443 4.93 -30.48 7.46
C GLU A 443 5.31 -29.11 6.84
N ASP A 444 6.53 -28.98 6.34
CA ASP A 444 6.99 -27.74 5.72
C ASP A 444 6.21 -27.40 4.45
N ILE A 445 5.86 -28.39 3.64
CA ILE A 445 5.21 -28.15 2.35
C ILE A 445 3.80 -27.57 2.51
N PRO A 446 2.89 -28.10 3.35
CA PRO A 446 1.61 -27.47 3.62
C PRO A 446 1.72 -26.02 4.12
N PHE A 447 2.63 -25.77 5.05
CA PHE A 447 2.89 -24.44 5.60
C PHE A 447 3.38 -23.47 4.52
N LEU A 448 4.43 -23.86 3.78
CA LEU A 448 4.98 -23.03 2.71
C LEU A 448 4.03 -22.82 1.55
N LEU A 449 3.21 -23.83 1.18
CA LEU A 449 2.23 -23.69 0.12
C LEU A 449 1.15 -22.68 0.51
N LYS A 450 0.62 -22.75 1.73
CA LYS A 450 -0.36 -21.79 2.24
C LYS A 450 0.19 -20.36 2.18
N MET A 451 1.44 -20.17 2.62
CA MET A 451 2.12 -18.87 2.56
C MET A 451 2.37 -18.42 1.11
N ALA A 452 2.76 -19.33 0.21
CA ALA A 452 3.02 -18.99 -1.20
C ALA A 452 1.76 -18.57 -1.94
N LEU A 453 0.59 -19.16 -1.62
CA LEU A 453 -0.70 -18.75 -2.19
C LEU A 453 -1.06 -17.30 -1.84
N ASP A 454 -0.54 -16.77 -0.76
CA ASP A 454 -0.70 -15.36 -0.41
C ASP A 454 0.47 -14.51 -0.94
N LYS A 455 1.68 -14.78 -0.49
CA LYS A 455 2.83 -13.89 -0.71
C LYS A 455 3.37 -13.96 -2.15
N ILE A 456 3.43 -15.14 -2.76
CA ILE A 456 3.99 -15.31 -4.12
C ILE A 456 2.95 -15.03 -5.18
N ALA A 457 1.70 -15.46 -4.98
CA ALA A 457 0.58 -15.14 -5.88
C ALA A 457 0.38 -13.61 -6.01
N PHE A 458 0.66 -12.86 -4.94
CA PHE A 458 0.53 -11.41 -4.92
C PHE A 458 1.56 -10.67 -5.79
N LEU A 459 2.79 -11.15 -5.89
CA LEU A 459 3.91 -10.43 -6.51
C LEU A 459 3.60 -9.86 -7.91
N PRO A 460 3.09 -10.64 -8.89
CA PRO A 460 2.80 -10.08 -10.21
C PRO A 460 1.65 -9.07 -10.18
N PHE A 461 0.67 -9.21 -9.28
CA PHE A 461 -0.40 -8.23 -9.14
C PHE A 461 0.11 -6.93 -8.51
N GLY A 462 0.94 -7.02 -7.46
CA GLY A 462 1.60 -5.89 -6.82
C GLY A 462 2.41 -5.05 -7.83
N LEU A 463 3.02 -5.71 -8.82
CA LEU A 463 3.78 -5.06 -9.88
C LEU A 463 2.88 -4.43 -10.95
N LEU A 464 1.89 -5.19 -11.49
CA LEU A 464 1.18 -4.79 -12.71
C LEU A 464 0.21 -3.62 -12.51
N VAL A 465 -0.33 -3.39 -11.30
CA VAL A 465 -1.28 -2.31 -11.03
C VAL A 465 -0.67 -0.95 -11.35
N ASP A 466 0.54 -0.69 -10.86
CA ASP A 466 1.23 0.56 -11.14
C ASP A 466 1.85 0.59 -12.53
N ARG A 467 2.27 -0.54 -13.09
CA ARG A 467 2.69 -0.63 -14.48
C ARG A 467 1.59 -0.14 -15.42
N TRP A 468 0.36 -0.55 -15.21
CA TRP A 468 -0.79 -0.07 -15.96
C TRP A 468 -0.99 1.44 -15.75
N ARG A 469 -0.94 1.94 -14.51
CA ARG A 469 -1.10 3.37 -14.22
C ARG A 469 0.02 4.21 -14.82
N TRP A 470 1.28 3.75 -14.78
CA TRP A 470 2.39 4.45 -15.45
C TRP A 470 2.18 4.58 -16.95
N GLN A 471 1.67 3.54 -17.61
CA GLN A 471 1.31 3.60 -19.02
C GLN A 471 0.16 4.58 -19.29
N VAL A 472 -0.83 4.65 -18.41
CA VAL A 472 -1.91 5.63 -18.50
C VAL A 472 -1.37 7.05 -18.35
N PHE A 473 -0.57 7.32 -17.34
CA PHE A 473 0.03 8.65 -17.12
C PHE A 473 1.00 9.04 -18.23
N ALA A 474 1.74 8.12 -18.79
CA ALA A 474 2.61 8.36 -19.94
C ALA A 474 1.85 8.55 -21.26
N GLY A 475 0.53 8.32 -21.29
CA GLY A 475 -0.30 8.37 -22.51
C GLY A 475 -0.12 7.16 -23.44
N GLU A 476 0.59 6.12 -23.01
CA GLU A 476 0.79 4.87 -23.75
C GLU A 476 -0.48 4.02 -23.79
N THR A 477 -1.26 4.04 -22.71
CA THR A 477 -2.57 3.41 -22.59
C THR A 477 -3.66 4.48 -22.60
N THR A 478 -4.41 4.55 -23.70
CA THR A 478 -5.51 5.52 -23.87
C THR A 478 -6.81 5.03 -23.23
N PRO A 479 -7.81 5.90 -22.98
CA PRO A 479 -9.08 5.50 -22.39
C PRO A 479 -9.78 4.34 -23.12
N ASP A 480 -9.70 4.26 -24.43
CA ASP A 480 -10.28 3.17 -25.21
C ASP A 480 -9.54 1.83 -25.00
N ALA A 481 -8.25 1.90 -24.65
CA ALA A 481 -7.40 0.75 -24.41
C ALA A 481 -7.29 0.36 -22.90
N TYR A 482 -7.87 1.13 -21.97
CA TYR A 482 -7.71 0.89 -20.52
C TYR A 482 -7.95 -0.57 -20.12
N ASN A 483 -9.07 -1.15 -20.54
CA ASN A 483 -9.41 -2.52 -20.17
C ASN A 483 -8.59 -3.57 -20.91
N SER A 484 -8.36 -3.39 -22.21
CA SER A 484 -7.57 -4.35 -23.01
C SER A 484 -6.11 -4.42 -22.54
N ASP A 485 -5.49 -3.28 -22.25
CA ASP A 485 -4.10 -3.22 -21.78
C ASP A 485 -3.97 -3.74 -20.35
N TRP A 486 -4.96 -3.53 -19.50
CA TRP A 486 -5.03 -4.18 -18.20
C TRP A 486 -4.97 -5.70 -18.33
N TRP A 487 -5.79 -6.30 -19.20
CA TRP A 487 -5.80 -7.75 -19.38
C TRP A 487 -4.58 -8.29 -20.10
N LYS A 488 -3.92 -7.50 -20.96
CA LYS A 488 -2.58 -7.85 -21.50
C LYS A 488 -1.55 -7.97 -20.38
N LEU A 489 -1.56 -7.05 -19.42
CA LEU A 489 -0.65 -7.11 -18.25
C LEU A 489 -1.02 -8.26 -17.30
N ARG A 490 -2.32 -8.50 -17.07
CA ARG A 490 -2.79 -9.65 -16.29
C ARG A 490 -2.33 -10.97 -16.92
N LEU A 491 -2.47 -11.11 -18.20
CA LEU A 491 -1.96 -12.28 -18.93
C LEU A 491 -0.43 -12.36 -18.82
N LYS A 492 0.27 -11.27 -19.13
CA LYS A 492 1.75 -11.24 -19.14
C LYS A 492 2.35 -11.63 -17.79
N TYR A 493 1.91 -11.02 -16.70
CA TYR A 493 2.53 -11.17 -15.38
C TYR A 493 1.89 -12.27 -14.55
N GLN A 494 0.57 -12.40 -14.55
CA GLN A 494 -0.13 -13.37 -13.71
C GLN A 494 -0.53 -14.66 -14.45
N GLY A 495 -0.53 -14.68 -15.79
CA GLY A 495 -1.07 -15.82 -16.53
C GLY A 495 -2.57 -16.01 -16.29
N LEU A 496 -3.31 -14.92 -16.16
CA LEU A 496 -4.75 -14.93 -15.89
C LEU A 496 -5.55 -14.42 -17.08
N MET A 497 -6.78 -14.93 -17.19
CA MET A 497 -7.80 -14.45 -18.12
C MET A 497 -9.10 -14.13 -17.39
N PRO A 498 -9.97 -13.26 -17.93
CA PRO A 498 -11.29 -13.03 -17.38
C PRO A 498 -12.16 -14.29 -17.53
N PRO A 499 -13.23 -14.43 -16.73
CA PRO A 499 -14.13 -15.58 -16.81
C PRO A 499 -14.96 -15.65 -18.11
N GLY A 500 -14.98 -14.58 -18.89
CA GLY A 500 -15.67 -14.46 -20.17
C GLY A 500 -15.22 -13.24 -20.94
N GLU A 501 -15.79 -13.03 -22.12
CA GLU A 501 -15.56 -11.83 -22.92
C GLU A 501 -15.99 -10.58 -22.14
N ARG A 502 -15.14 -9.55 -22.15
CA ARG A 502 -15.44 -8.30 -21.44
C ARG A 502 -16.21 -7.32 -22.35
N PRO A 503 -17.24 -6.63 -21.80
CA PRO A 503 -17.95 -5.59 -22.54
C PRO A 503 -17.00 -4.52 -23.11
N ALA A 504 -17.37 -3.89 -24.21
CA ALA A 504 -16.53 -2.86 -24.86
C ALA A 504 -16.29 -1.61 -23.99
N ASP A 505 -17.23 -1.31 -23.09
CA ASP A 505 -17.15 -0.21 -22.12
C ASP A 505 -16.47 -0.61 -20.80
N ALA A 506 -16.07 -1.87 -20.63
CA ALA A 506 -15.47 -2.36 -19.39
C ALA A 506 -14.29 -1.50 -18.93
N PHE A 507 -14.17 -1.37 -17.60
CA PHE A 507 -13.08 -0.70 -16.93
C PHE A 507 -12.66 -1.49 -15.68
N ASP A 508 -12.24 -2.74 -15.87
CA ASP A 508 -11.90 -3.67 -14.78
C ASP A 508 -10.83 -3.15 -13.81
N PRO A 509 -9.82 -2.33 -14.21
CA PRO A 509 -8.93 -1.67 -13.24
C PRO A 509 -9.68 -0.86 -12.18
N GLY A 510 -10.79 -0.21 -12.55
CA GLY A 510 -11.62 0.58 -11.63
C GLY A 510 -12.32 -0.25 -10.55
N ALA A 511 -12.42 -1.56 -10.73
CA ALA A 511 -12.97 -2.46 -9.71
C ALA A 511 -11.98 -2.74 -8.55
N LYS A 512 -10.73 -2.26 -8.61
CA LYS A 512 -9.73 -2.33 -7.54
C LYS A 512 -9.59 -0.97 -6.86
N TYR A 513 -9.89 -0.89 -5.56
CA TYR A 513 -9.90 0.36 -4.77
C TYR A 513 -8.73 1.31 -5.07
N HIS A 514 -7.51 0.79 -5.15
CA HIS A 514 -6.30 1.59 -5.34
C HIS A 514 -6.25 2.36 -6.66
N VAL A 515 -7.09 2.01 -7.63
CA VAL A 515 -7.21 2.75 -8.90
C VAL A 515 -8.12 3.96 -8.72
N PRO A 516 -9.41 3.85 -8.36
CA PRO A 516 -10.25 5.02 -8.10
C PRO A 516 -9.83 5.80 -6.85
N GLY A 517 -9.30 5.16 -5.82
CA GLY A 517 -8.74 5.78 -4.62
C GLY A 517 -7.33 6.35 -4.80
N ASN A 518 -6.78 6.19 -5.98
CA ASN A 518 -5.50 6.76 -6.42
C ASN A 518 -4.31 6.55 -5.46
N THR A 519 -4.20 5.35 -4.90
CA THR A 519 -3.12 4.97 -3.98
C THR A 519 -2.01 4.24 -4.72
N PRO A 520 -0.74 4.70 -4.70
CA PRO A 520 0.39 3.97 -5.27
C PRO A 520 0.49 2.53 -4.75
N TYR A 521 0.80 1.58 -5.63
CA TYR A 521 0.68 0.15 -5.33
C TYR A 521 2.00 -0.61 -5.32
N THR A 522 3.05 -0.09 -5.99
CA THR A 522 4.38 -0.73 -6.08
C THR A 522 5.01 -0.98 -4.70
N ARG A 523 4.63 -0.18 -3.69
CA ARG A 523 5.06 -0.37 -2.29
C ARG A 523 4.82 -1.79 -1.79
N TYR A 524 3.67 -2.38 -2.13
CA TYR A 524 3.32 -3.74 -1.70
C TYR A 524 4.15 -4.81 -2.42
N PHE A 525 4.47 -4.60 -3.71
CA PHE A 525 5.39 -5.48 -4.42
C PHE A 525 6.78 -5.48 -3.77
N LEU A 526 7.30 -4.31 -3.46
CA LEU A 526 8.60 -4.15 -2.81
C LEU A 526 8.59 -4.73 -1.38
N ALA A 527 7.54 -4.46 -0.61
CA ALA A 527 7.41 -4.97 0.75
C ALA A 527 7.44 -6.50 0.79
N HIS A 528 6.75 -7.16 -0.15
CA HIS A 528 6.76 -8.61 -0.27
C HIS A 528 8.15 -9.18 -0.61
N ILE A 529 9.06 -8.38 -1.16
CA ILE A 529 10.44 -8.79 -1.41
C ILE A 529 11.33 -8.44 -0.20
N TYR A 530 11.24 -7.22 0.32
CA TYR A 530 12.07 -6.77 1.43
C TYR A 530 11.90 -7.62 2.70
N GLN A 531 10.68 -8.07 3.02
CA GLN A 531 10.45 -8.92 4.19
C GLN A 531 11.34 -10.18 4.18
N PHE A 532 11.50 -10.81 3.02
CA PHE A 532 12.36 -11.99 2.87
C PHE A 532 13.83 -11.63 2.87
N GLN A 533 14.22 -10.49 2.29
CA GLN A 533 15.59 -10.00 2.31
C GLN A 533 16.03 -9.65 3.74
N PHE A 534 15.15 -8.98 4.51
CA PHE A 534 15.39 -8.71 5.94
C PHE A 534 15.48 -10.02 6.73
N HIS A 535 14.57 -10.96 6.50
CA HIS A 535 14.56 -12.23 7.19
C HIS A 535 15.84 -13.05 6.90
N ARG A 536 16.28 -13.12 5.63
CA ARG A 536 17.52 -13.76 5.24
C ARG A 536 18.73 -13.13 5.94
N ALA A 537 18.81 -11.82 5.96
CA ALA A 537 19.90 -11.08 6.62
C ALA A 537 19.89 -11.32 8.13
N ALA A 538 18.72 -11.27 8.77
CA ALA A 538 18.53 -11.52 10.19
C ALA A 538 18.96 -12.94 10.59
N CYS A 539 18.49 -13.95 9.86
CA CYS A 539 18.85 -15.35 10.10
C CYS A 539 20.36 -15.60 9.94
N LYS A 540 20.98 -14.96 8.93
CA LYS A 540 22.43 -15.01 8.74
C LYS A 540 23.18 -14.40 9.94
N GLN A 541 22.73 -13.26 10.45
CA GLN A 541 23.33 -12.62 11.62
C GLN A 541 23.11 -13.40 12.91
N ALA A 542 21.96 -14.09 13.05
CA ALA A 542 21.68 -15.03 14.14
C ALA A 542 22.49 -16.34 14.05
N GLY A 543 23.31 -16.51 13.01
CA GLY A 543 24.11 -17.72 12.81
C GLY A 543 23.30 -18.97 12.38
N TRP A 544 22.05 -18.78 11.94
CA TRP A 544 21.17 -19.86 11.52
C TRP A 544 21.73 -20.62 10.31
N LYS A 545 21.67 -21.96 10.34
CA LYS A 545 22.20 -22.86 9.28
C LYS A 545 21.12 -23.72 8.63
N GLY A 546 19.92 -23.73 9.17
CA GLY A 546 18.78 -24.50 8.65
C GLY A 546 17.99 -23.75 7.56
N PRO A 547 16.87 -24.33 7.11
CA PRO A 547 15.96 -23.68 6.16
C PRO A 547 15.41 -22.35 6.73
N LEU A 548 15.32 -21.31 5.89
CA LEU A 548 14.93 -19.96 6.33
C LEU A 548 13.53 -19.90 6.94
N HIS A 549 12.57 -20.67 6.42
CA HIS A 549 11.20 -20.71 6.93
C HIS A 549 11.08 -21.32 8.35
N ARG A 550 12.14 -21.92 8.88
CA ARG A 550 12.23 -22.43 10.26
C ARG A 550 13.04 -21.52 11.18
N CYS A 551 13.63 -20.45 10.63
CA CYS A 551 14.45 -19.51 11.39
C CYS A 551 13.58 -18.60 12.24
N SER A 552 13.78 -18.60 13.55
CA SER A 552 13.27 -17.58 14.47
C SER A 552 14.41 -16.63 14.87
N VAL A 553 14.13 -15.35 14.87
CA VAL A 553 15.07 -14.32 15.35
C VAL A 553 14.78 -13.87 16.78
N TYR A 554 13.85 -14.52 17.47
CA TYR A 554 13.52 -14.23 18.87
C TYR A 554 14.75 -14.36 19.76
N GLY A 555 15.00 -13.38 20.61
CA GLY A 555 16.16 -13.36 21.49
C GLY A 555 17.48 -12.90 20.84
N GLN A 556 17.47 -12.47 19.58
CA GLN A 556 18.69 -12.07 18.84
C GLN A 556 18.99 -10.57 19.00
N GLU A 557 19.42 -10.16 20.20
CA GLU A 557 19.62 -8.76 20.57
C GLU A 557 20.66 -8.03 19.67
N GLU A 558 21.78 -8.66 19.34
CA GLU A 558 22.81 -8.04 18.48
C GLU A 558 22.32 -7.82 17.05
N MET A 559 21.48 -8.71 16.53
CA MET A 559 20.79 -8.52 15.25
C MET A 559 19.78 -7.36 15.38
N GLY A 560 19.02 -7.32 16.47
CA GLY A 560 18.05 -6.28 16.75
C GLY A 560 18.67 -4.89 16.82
N LYS A 561 19.87 -4.72 17.40
CA LYS A 561 20.62 -3.45 17.40
C LYS A 561 20.89 -2.94 15.97
N LYS A 562 21.32 -3.81 15.06
CA LYS A 562 21.57 -3.42 13.66
C LYS A 562 20.28 -3.12 12.92
N PHE A 563 19.22 -3.87 13.24
CA PHE A 563 17.90 -3.63 12.68
C PHE A 563 17.36 -2.26 13.11
N ASN A 564 17.49 -1.92 14.41
CA ASN A 564 17.12 -0.60 14.92
C ASN A 564 17.96 0.53 14.30
N ALA A 565 19.26 0.34 14.14
CA ALA A 565 20.13 1.34 13.50
C ALA A 565 19.73 1.63 12.04
N MET A 566 19.21 0.65 11.30
CA MET A 566 18.61 0.87 9.98
C MET A 566 17.33 1.69 10.08
N MET A 567 16.46 1.38 11.04
CA MET A 567 15.16 2.05 11.21
C MET A 567 15.32 3.51 11.69
N GLU A 568 16.29 3.78 12.56
CA GLU A 568 16.59 5.14 13.06
C GLU A 568 16.92 6.15 11.95
N LEU A 569 17.37 5.70 10.80
CA LEU A 569 17.70 6.57 9.67
C LEU A 569 16.47 7.20 9.01
N GLY A 570 15.31 6.57 9.12
CA GLY A 570 14.11 7.06 8.45
C GLY A 570 14.36 7.36 6.97
N GLN A 571 13.98 8.56 6.53
CA GLN A 571 14.20 9.07 5.16
C GLN A 571 15.44 9.98 5.02
N SER A 572 16.30 10.04 6.04
CA SER A 572 17.45 10.97 6.06
C SER A 572 18.46 10.76 4.92
N GLN A 573 18.49 9.56 4.35
CA GLN A 573 19.37 9.20 3.23
C GLN A 573 18.64 8.30 2.22
N PRO A 574 19.21 8.12 1.00
CA PRO A 574 18.65 7.21 0.01
C PRO A 574 18.51 5.77 0.54
N TRP A 575 17.39 5.12 0.24
CA TRP A 575 17.07 3.78 0.75
C TRP A 575 18.15 2.70 0.51
N PRO A 576 18.98 2.71 -0.57
CA PRO A 576 20.04 1.72 -0.71
C PRO A 576 21.07 1.76 0.41
N GLN A 577 21.38 2.97 0.90
CA GLN A 577 22.31 3.17 2.02
C GLN A 577 21.67 2.70 3.33
N THR A 578 20.40 3.00 3.54
CA THR A 578 19.63 2.54 4.71
C THR A 578 19.54 1.01 4.73
N LEU A 579 19.21 0.37 3.60
CA LEU A 579 19.18 -1.09 3.46
C LEU A 579 20.51 -1.74 3.85
N ALA A 580 21.64 -1.13 3.43
CA ALA A 580 22.96 -1.67 3.67
C ALA A 580 23.33 -1.73 5.17
N VAL A 581 22.80 -0.84 6.00
CA VAL A 581 23.07 -0.83 7.45
C VAL A 581 22.69 -2.15 8.11
N PHE A 582 21.58 -2.74 7.69
CA PHE A 582 21.10 -4.00 8.24
C PHE A 582 21.52 -5.22 7.42
N THR A 583 21.39 -5.14 6.10
CA THR A 583 21.59 -6.33 5.24
C THR A 583 23.01 -6.46 4.72
N GLY A 584 23.78 -5.37 4.67
CA GLY A 584 25.06 -5.26 3.96
C GLY A 584 24.89 -5.14 2.44
N GLU A 585 23.67 -5.07 1.93
CA GLU A 585 23.35 -5.01 0.51
C GLU A 585 22.80 -3.62 0.16
N THR A 586 23.26 -3.02 -0.94
CA THR A 586 22.79 -1.70 -1.42
C THR A 586 21.72 -1.80 -2.51
N ARG A 587 21.17 -3.00 -2.71
CA ARG A 587 20.20 -3.27 -3.76
C ARG A 587 19.13 -4.24 -3.27
N THR A 588 17.91 -4.04 -3.70
CA THR A 588 16.83 -5.01 -3.46
C THR A 588 17.16 -6.33 -4.15
N ASP A 589 17.00 -7.45 -3.44
CA ASP A 589 17.31 -8.79 -3.95
C ASP A 589 16.17 -9.77 -3.70
N ALA A 590 15.42 -10.06 -4.76
CA ALA A 590 14.30 -10.99 -4.70
C ALA A 590 14.73 -12.47 -4.67
N SER A 591 16.02 -12.79 -4.79
CA SER A 591 16.51 -14.17 -4.58
C SER A 591 16.24 -14.67 -3.16
N ALA A 592 16.12 -13.77 -2.18
CA ALA A 592 15.72 -14.09 -0.81
C ALA A 592 14.37 -14.81 -0.73
N VAL A 593 13.45 -14.50 -1.62
CA VAL A 593 12.16 -15.20 -1.77
C VAL A 593 12.39 -16.65 -2.18
N ALA A 594 13.21 -16.87 -3.20
CA ALA A 594 13.55 -18.22 -3.67
C ALA A 594 14.27 -19.06 -2.60
N ASP A 595 15.15 -18.44 -1.81
CA ASP A 595 15.86 -19.08 -0.70
C ASP A 595 14.87 -19.52 0.40
N TYR A 596 13.91 -18.68 0.75
CA TYR A 596 12.90 -18.99 1.77
C TYR A 596 12.00 -20.16 1.34
N PHE A 597 11.53 -20.16 0.11
CA PHE A 597 10.62 -21.15 -0.45
C PHE A 597 11.32 -22.33 -1.15
N LYS A 598 12.63 -22.48 -1.00
CA LYS A 598 13.41 -23.53 -1.68
C LYS A 598 12.80 -24.93 -1.57
N PRO A 599 12.35 -25.41 -0.38
CA PRO A 599 11.74 -26.75 -0.28
C PRO A 599 10.43 -26.85 -1.08
N LEU A 600 9.59 -25.83 -1.02
CA LEU A 600 8.33 -25.80 -1.77
C LEU A 600 8.58 -25.79 -3.28
N ASN A 601 9.53 -24.97 -3.76
CA ASN A 601 9.83 -24.89 -5.18
C ASN A 601 10.34 -26.24 -5.73
N ALA A 602 11.16 -26.95 -4.97
CA ALA A 602 11.61 -28.29 -5.32
C ALA A 602 10.43 -29.28 -5.39
N TRP A 603 9.52 -29.23 -4.42
CA TRP A 603 8.32 -30.06 -4.40
C TRP A 603 7.39 -29.74 -5.58
N LEU A 604 7.10 -28.46 -5.86
CA LEU A 604 6.28 -28.03 -7.00
C LEU A 604 6.88 -28.51 -8.33
N THR A 605 8.19 -28.45 -8.49
CA THR A 605 8.89 -28.96 -9.68
C THR A 605 8.64 -30.44 -9.89
N GLN A 606 8.54 -31.23 -8.82
CA GLN A 606 8.19 -32.65 -8.92
C GLN A 606 6.71 -32.86 -9.24
N GLN A 607 5.82 -32.09 -8.62
CA GLN A 607 4.36 -32.18 -8.88
C GLN A 607 4.01 -31.81 -10.33
N ASN A 608 4.76 -30.90 -10.92
CA ASN A 608 4.55 -30.42 -12.28
C ASN A 608 5.16 -31.30 -13.38
N LYS A 609 5.78 -32.44 -13.02
CA LYS A 609 6.34 -33.36 -14.02
C LYS A 609 5.24 -33.88 -14.95
N GLY A 610 5.40 -33.66 -16.25
CA GLY A 610 4.44 -34.02 -17.29
C GLY A 610 3.38 -32.94 -17.58
N GLU A 611 3.32 -31.87 -16.79
CA GLU A 611 2.45 -30.73 -17.07
C GLU A 611 3.09 -29.77 -18.09
N ARG A 612 2.25 -29.15 -18.93
CA ARG A 612 2.69 -28.04 -19.81
C ARG A 612 2.53 -26.72 -19.05
N CYS A 613 3.58 -26.34 -18.35
CA CYS A 613 3.60 -25.09 -17.58
C CYS A 613 3.73 -23.86 -18.51
N GLY A 614 3.19 -22.71 -18.01
CA GLY A 614 3.15 -21.45 -18.75
C GLY A 614 1.78 -21.19 -19.40
N TRP A 615 1.68 -20.01 -20.02
CA TRP A 615 0.46 -19.48 -20.66
C TRP A 615 0.78 -18.70 -21.93
#